data_c1e7db7db88976a94aa354486b220d77
#
_entry.id   c1e7db7db88976a94aa354486b220d77
#
_cell.length_a   1.000
_cell.length_b   1.000
_cell.length_c   1.000
_cell.angle_alpha   90.00
_cell.angle_beta   90.00
_cell.angle_gamma   90.00
#
_symmetry.space_group_name_H-M   'P 1'
#
loop_
_entity.id
_entity.type
_entity.pdbx_description
1 polymer ?
#
loop_
_entity_poly.entity_id
_entity_poly.type
_entity_poly.pdbx_seq_one_letter_code
_entity_poly.pdbx_strand_id
1 'polypeptide(L)'
;MIDIPIIRASEVYLTRAEANYNLKNYDDALSDLNLVKERRYSDYEEGSESGAALEKEIQLQRRLELAFEGHRFFDLKRRHEDVQRDGKGFMADGSGVPSSTQHVSADSPYYVMPIPQSEIDANKNMVQNKY
;
A
#
# COMPACT_ATOMS: atom_id res chain seq x y z
N MET A 1 29.12 3.76 8.80
CA MET A 1 28.00 2.78 8.82
C MET A 1 26.78 3.61 8.44
N ILE A 2 26.02 3.21 7.44
CA ILE A 2 24.78 3.91 7.06
C ILE A 2 23.64 3.16 7.73
N ASP A 3 22.94 3.83 8.65
CA ASP A 3 21.77 3.25 9.30
C ASP A 3 20.61 3.22 8.30
N ILE A 4 19.98 2.05 8.15
CA ILE A 4 18.80 1.89 7.32
C ILE A 4 17.58 2.14 8.23
N PRO A 5 16.78 3.20 8.00
CA PRO A 5 15.58 3.43 8.79
C PRO A 5 14.57 2.31 8.51
N ILE A 6 14.14 1.63 9.58
CA ILE A 6 13.14 0.55 9.49
C ILE A 6 11.72 1.11 9.62
N ILE A 7 11.54 2.14 10.45
CA ILE A 7 10.26 2.80 10.69
C ILE A 7 10.49 4.31 10.69
N ARG A 8 9.60 5.04 10.02
CA ARG A 8 9.63 6.51 9.97
C ARG A 8 8.42 7.10 10.68
N ALA A 9 8.58 8.29 11.27
CA ALA A 9 7.50 8.96 11.99
C ALA A 9 6.25 9.19 11.10
N SER A 10 6.42 9.53 9.83
CA SER A 10 5.33 9.71 8.87
C SER A 10 4.53 8.42 8.65
N GLU A 11 5.19 7.26 8.62
CA GLU A 11 4.49 5.97 8.55
C GLU A 11 3.61 5.75 9.78
N VAL A 12 4.13 6.06 10.98
CA VAL A 12 3.37 5.92 12.23
C VAL A 12 2.16 6.85 12.25
N TYR A 13 2.32 8.12 11.84
CA TYR A 13 1.20 9.06 11.75
C TYR A 13 0.13 8.58 10.76
N LEU A 14 0.53 8.15 9.55
CA LEU A 14 -0.43 7.66 8.55
C LEU A 14 -1.09 6.34 8.95
N THR A 15 -0.39 5.48 9.67
CA THR A 15 -0.98 4.26 10.24
C THR A 15 -2.00 4.60 11.32
N ARG A 16 -1.69 5.58 12.18
CA ARG A 16 -2.61 6.06 13.22
C ARG A 16 -3.82 6.78 12.61
N ALA A 17 -3.61 7.60 11.58
CA ALA A 17 -4.69 8.24 10.84
C ALA A 17 -5.68 7.20 10.27
N GLU A 18 -5.18 6.15 9.63
CA GLU A 18 -6.01 5.07 9.10
C GLU A 18 -6.74 4.30 10.23
N ALA A 19 -6.07 4.02 11.35
CA ALA A 19 -6.68 3.38 12.49
C ALA A 19 -7.79 4.25 13.10
N ASN A 20 -7.55 5.54 13.31
CA ASN A 20 -8.54 6.49 13.80
C ASN A 20 -9.74 6.61 12.86
N TYR A 21 -9.50 6.66 11.54
CA TYR A 21 -10.57 6.66 10.55
C TYR A 21 -11.49 5.42 10.71
N ASN A 22 -10.89 4.23 10.82
CA ASN A 22 -11.65 2.98 10.98
C ASN A 22 -12.41 2.91 12.33
N LEU A 23 -11.88 3.54 13.36
CA LEU A 23 -12.55 3.70 14.67
C LEU A 23 -13.59 4.83 14.68
N LYS A 24 -13.77 5.54 13.54
CA LYS A 24 -14.65 6.71 13.39
C LYS A 24 -14.23 7.95 14.21
N ASN A 25 -12.97 8.02 14.62
CA ASN A 25 -12.34 9.19 15.22
C ASN A 25 -11.82 10.10 14.09
N TYR A 26 -12.73 10.71 13.33
CA TYR A 26 -12.37 11.39 12.09
C TYR A 26 -11.53 12.64 12.31
N ASP A 27 -11.75 13.38 13.40
CA ASP A 27 -10.97 14.57 13.72
C ASP A 27 -9.51 14.23 14.03
N ASP A 28 -9.26 13.16 14.78
CA ASP A 28 -7.91 12.68 15.05
C ASP A 28 -7.24 12.13 13.77
N ALA A 29 -7.99 11.45 12.92
CA ALA A 29 -7.50 10.95 11.65
C ALA A 29 -7.09 12.09 10.72
N LEU A 30 -7.89 13.14 10.63
CA LEU A 30 -7.60 14.34 9.84
C LEU A 30 -6.40 15.11 10.41
N SER A 31 -6.32 15.24 11.73
CA SER A 31 -5.18 15.89 12.40
C SER A 31 -3.85 15.21 12.06
N ASP A 32 -3.79 13.89 12.14
CA ASP A 32 -2.58 13.11 11.81
C ASP A 32 -2.21 13.22 10.32
N LEU A 33 -3.20 13.20 9.44
CA LEU A 33 -3.04 13.40 8.01
C LEU A 33 -2.45 14.79 7.72
N ASN A 34 -3.02 15.83 8.32
CA ASN A 34 -2.60 17.21 8.14
C ASN A 34 -1.18 17.45 8.64
N LEU A 35 -0.77 16.81 9.74
CA LEU A 35 0.61 16.83 10.23
C LEU A 35 1.61 16.33 9.19
N VAL A 36 1.29 15.28 8.46
CA VAL A 36 2.17 14.75 7.40
C VAL A 36 2.18 15.68 6.19
N LYS A 37 1.01 16.15 5.76
CA LYS A 37 0.87 17.07 4.61
C LYS A 37 1.63 18.38 4.84
N GLU A 38 1.50 19.00 6.01
CA GLU A 38 2.21 20.22 6.40
C GLU A 38 3.74 20.10 6.22
N ARG A 39 4.28 18.92 6.49
CA ARG A 39 5.75 18.68 6.38
C ARG A 39 6.22 18.35 4.96
N ARG A 40 5.31 18.12 4.02
CA ARG A 40 5.62 17.69 2.66
C ARG A 40 5.31 18.72 1.59
N TYR A 41 4.33 19.57 1.82
CA TYR A 41 3.87 20.56 0.84
C TYR A 41 4.29 21.97 1.26
N SER A 42 4.97 22.69 0.35
CA SER A 42 5.43 24.08 0.61
C SER A 42 4.26 25.05 0.71
N ASP A 43 3.21 24.79 -0.09
CA ASP A 43 2.01 25.64 -0.16
C ASP A 43 0.85 24.91 0.52
N TYR A 44 1.12 24.37 1.72
CA TYR A 44 0.14 23.61 2.46
C TYR A 44 -1.01 24.49 2.95
N GLU A 45 -2.21 24.05 2.66
CA GLU A 45 -3.45 24.53 3.29
C GLU A 45 -4.03 23.40 4.13
N GLU A 46 -4.54 23.72 5.32
CA GLU A 46 -5.11 22.73 6.22
C GLU A 46 -6.31 22.04 5.55
N GLY A 47 -6.21 20.71 5.44
CA GLY A 47 -7.26 19.90 4.84
C GLY A 47 -8.48 19.80 5.75
N SER A 48 -9.64 19.70 5.13
CA SER A 48 -10.95 19.52 5.78
C SER A 48 -11.70 18.32 5.22
N GLU A 49 -10.99 17.35 4.72
CA GLU A 49 -11.55 16.14 4.12
C GLU A 49 -12.37 15.36 5.15
N SER A 50 -13.48 14.78 4.72
CA SER A 50 -14.36 13.99 5.57
C SER A 50 -14.91 12.76 4.85
N GLY A 51 -15.40 11.79 5.61
CA GLY A 51 -15.99 10.57 5.06
C GLY A 51 -15.04 9.85 4.10
N ALA A 52 -15.56 9.39 2.96
CA ALA A 52 -14.77 8.67 1.96
C ALA A 52 -13.63 9.49 1.33
N ALA A 53 -13.71 10.82 1.36
CA ALA A 53 -12.63 11.68 0.86
C ALA A 53 -11.43 11.65 1.79
N LEU A 54 -11.66 11.66 3.11
CA LEU A 54 -10.60 11.52 4.12
C LEU A 54 -9.89 10.16 4.00
N GLU A 55 -10.63 9.08 3.85
CA GLU A 55 -10.05 7.75 3.66
C GLU A 55 -9.13 7.70 2.44
N LYS A 56 -9.63 8.17 1.30
CA LYS A 56 -8.86 8.20 0.05
C LYS A 56 -7.59 9.05 0.18
N GLU A 57 -7.68 10.17 0.87
CA GLU A 57 -6.53 11.05 1.07
C GLU A 57 -5.49 10.42 1.99
N ILE A 58 -5.88 9.77 3.08
CA ILE A 58 -4.97 9.00 3.93
C ILE A 58 -4.23 7.92 3.11
N GLN A 59 -4.96 7.18 2.28
CA GLN A 59 -4.40 6.13 1.42
C GLN A 59 -3.44 6.71 0.38
N LEU A 60 -3.80 7.85 -0.21
CA LEU A 60 -2.96 8.55 -1.19
C LEU A 60 -1.65 9.02 -0.54
N GLN A 61 -1.73 9.70 0.59
CA GLN A 61 -0.56 10.19 1.31
C GLN A 61 0.34 9.04 1.78
N ARG A 62 -0.24 7.92 2.24
CA ARG A 62 0.52 6.72 2.57
C ARG A 62 1.25 6.14 1.35
N ARG A 63 0.60 6.09 0.20
CA ARG A 63 1.21 5.63 -1.05
C ARG A 63 2.37 6.52 -1.51
N LEU A 64 2.21 7.85 -1.38
CA LEU A 64 3.24 8.82 -1.78
C LEU A 64 4.43 8.81 -0.81
N GLU A 65 4.15 8.81 0.49
CA GLU A 65 5.17 8.88 1.53
C GLU A 65 6.04 7.62 1.60
N LEU A 66 5.44 6.44 1.40
CA LEU A 66 6.12 5.14 1.49
C LEU A 66 6.44 4.56 0.10
N ALA A 67 6.53 5.43 -0.91
CA ALA A 67 6.89 5.00 -2.26
C ALA A 67 8.28 4.33 -2.28
N PHE A 68 8.39 3.21 -2.99
CA PHE A 68 9.61 2.40 -3.11
C PHE A 68 10.11 1.71 -1.83
N GLU A 69 9.33 1.75 -0.73
CA GLU A 69 9.67 1.10 0.53
C GLU A 69 9.00 -0.28 0.72
N GLY A 70 8.38 -0.82 -0.32
CA GLY A 70 7.79 -2.18 -0.32
C GLY A 70 6.38 -2.27 0.28
N HIS A 71 5.80 -1.18 0.76
CA HIS A 71 4.51 -1.18 1.48
C HIS A 71 3.30 -1.42 0.56
N ARG A 72 3.35 -0.96 -0.71
CA ARG A 72 2.17 -0.90 -1.58
C ARG A 72 1.46 -2.24 -1.76
N PHE A 73 2.20 -3.32 -1.97
CA PHE A 73 1.61 -4.64 -2.16
C PHE A 73 0.84 -5.11 -0.91
N PHE A 74 1.44 -4.91 0.26
CA PHE A 74 0.81 -5.29 1.54
C PHE A 74 -0.41 -4.41 1.86
N ASP A 75 -0.37 -3.12 1.52
CA ASP A 75 -1.50 -2.21 1.68
C ASP A 75 -2.69 -2.64 0.81
N LEU A 76 -2.45 -2.98 -0.45
CA LEU A 76 -3.49 -3.50 -1.35
C LEU A 76 -4.06 -4.82 -0.83
N LYS A 77 -3.18 -5.74 -0.42
CA LYS A 77 -3.59 -7.06 0.07
C LYS A 77 -4.45 -6.97 1.33
N ARG A 78 -4.04 -6.19 2.34
CA ARG A 78 -4.78 -6.07 3.61
C ARG A 78 -6.12 -5.34 3.47
N ARG A 79 -6.26 -4.47 2.45
CA ARG A 79 -7.51 -3.77 2.13
C ARG A 79 -8.36 -4.51 1.11
N HIS A 80 -7.89 -5.65 0.62
CA HIS A 80 -8.55 -6.43 -0.42
C HIS A 80 -8.83 -5.61 -1.67
N GLU A 81 -7.80 -4.92 -2.15
CA GLU A 81 -7.86 -4.07 -3.35
C GLU A 81 -7.09 -4.68 -4.52
N ASP A 82 -7.55 -4.38 -5.71
CA ASP A 82 -6.91 -4.83 -6.95
C ASP A 82 -5.57 -4.13 -7.18
N VAL A 83 -4.61 -4.84 -7.79
CA VAL A 83 -3.45 -4.18 -8.40
C VAL A 83 -3.90 -3.59 -9.73
N GLN A 84 -3.74 -2.28 -9.88
CA GLN A 84 -3.97 -1.56 -11.13
C GLN A 84 -2.69 -0.86 -11.56
N ARG A 85 -2.28 -1.06 -12.81
CA ARG A 85 -1.14 -0.42 -13.45
C ARG A 85 -1.60 0.30 -14.70
N ASP A 86 -1.07 1.49 -14.95
CA ASP A 86 -1.45 2.31 -16.12
C ASP A 86 -0.79 1.87 -17.44
N GLY A 87 0.04 0.84 -17.40
CA GLY A 87 0.65 0.23 -18.58
C GLY A 87 1.76 1.03 -19.24
N LYS A 88 2.23 2.14 -18.63
CA LYS A 88 3.26 3.00 -19.20
C LYS A 88 4.62 2.82 -18.53
N GLY A 89 5.68 2.75 -19.37
CA GLY A 89 7.04 3.05 -18.89
C GLY A 89 7.75 1.98 -18.08
N PHE A 90 7.41 0.71 -18.25
CA PHE A 90 7.98 -0.37 -17.44
C PHE A 90 9.19 -1.07 -18.06
N MET A 91 9.35 -1.01 -19.37
CA MET A 91 10.49 -1.62 -20.07
C MET A 91 11.56 -0.59 -20.35
N ALA A 92 12.80 -1.03 -20.47
CA ALA A 92 13.93 -0.15 -20.78
C ALA A 92 13.76 0.59 -22.12
N ASP A 93 12.93 0.07 -23.01
CA ASP A 93 12.56 0.68 -24.29
C ASP A 93 11.35 1.64 -24.20
N GLY A 94 10.82 1.85 -22.99
CA GLY A 94 9.64 2.68 -22.75
C GLY A 94 8.30 2.01 -23.09
N SER A 95 8.29 0.73 -23.44
CA SER A 95 7.05 -0.02 -23.69
C SER A 95 6.27 -0.27 -22.40
N GLY A 96 4.96 -0.49 -22.54
CA GLY A 96 4.06 -0.72 -21.43
C GLY A 96 4.15 -2.13 -20.85
N VAL A 97 3.53 -2.30 -19.70
CA VAL A 97 3.35 -3.61 -19.06
C VAL A 97 2.42 -4.46 -19.93
N PRO A 98 2.68 -5.76 -20.12
CA PRO A 98 1.74 -6.64 -20.80
C PRO A 98 0.33 -6.53 -20.21
N SER A 99 -0.69 -6.52 -21.06
CA SER A 99 -2.09 -6.33 -20.64
C SER A 99 -2.54 -7.32 -19.57
N SER A 100 -2.01 -8.55 -19.62
CA SER A 100 -2.27 -9.60 -18.62
C SER A 100 -1.78 -9.31 -17.21
N THR A 101 -0.86 -8.34 -17.06
CA THR A 101 -0.27 -7.95 -15.77
C THR A 101 -0.66 -6.54 -15.33
N GLN A 102 -1.48 -5.84 -16.11
CA GLN A 102 -1.95 -4.48 -15.78
C GLN A 102 -2.99 -4.48 -14.67
N HIS A 103 -3.79 -5.53 -14.61
CA HIS A 103 -4.82 -5.71 -13.60
C HIS A 103 -4.69 -7.10 -12.95
N VAL A 104 -4.58 -7.12 -11.63
CA VAL A 104 -4.66 -8.36 -10.83
C VAL A 104 -5.74 -8.16 -9.77
N SER A 105 -6.79 -8.98 -9.85
CA SER A 105 -7.89 -8.95 -8.89
C SER A 105 -7.41 -9.29 -7.48
N ALA A 106 -8.00 -8.65 -6.46
CA ALA A 106 -7.76 -8.96 -5.06
C ALA A 106 -8.05 -10.44 -4.71
N ASP A 107 -8.98 -11.06 -5.43
CA ASP A 107 -9.31 -12.49 -5.30
C ASP A 107 -8.36 -13.41 -6.06
N SER A 108 -7.39 -12.85 -6.78
CA SER A 108 -6.45 -13.64 -7.57
C SER A 108 -5.57 -14.50 -6.68
N PRO A 109 -5.35 -15.78 -7.03
CA PRO A 109 -4.40 -16.64 -6.33
C PRO A 109 -2.97 -16.09 -6.35
N TYR A 110 -2.63 -15.18 -7.28
CA TYR A 110 -1.31 -14.51 -7.34
C TYR A 110 -1.03 -13.57 -6.15
N TYR A 111 -2.02 -13.28 -5.31
CA TYR A 111 -1.81 -12.57 -4.04
C TYR A 111 -1.18 -13.45 -2.95
N VAL A 112 -1.07 -14.74 -3.18
CA VAL A 112 -0.43 -15.70 -2.27
C VAL A 112 0.74 -16.36 -3.01
N MET A 113 1.93 -16.28 -2.43
CA MET A 113 3.08 -16.98 -3.01
C MET A 113 2.89 -18.51 -2.94
N PRO A 114 3.33 -19.24 -3.97
CA PRO A 114 3.33 -20.70 -3.90
C PRO A 114 4.28 -21.19 -2.81
N ILE A 115 3.91 -22.28 -2.17
CA ILE A 115 4.79 -22.98 -1.22
C ILE A 115 5.96 -23.57 -2.02
N PRO A 116 7.22 -23.39 -1.58
CA PRO A 116 8.36 -23.99 -2.26
C PRO A 116 8.19 -25.51 -2.43
N GLN A 117 8.56 -26.02 -3.59
CA GLN A 117 8.39 -27.45 -3.89
C GLN A 117 9.13 -28.34 -2.89
N SER A 118 10.29 -27.90 -2.42
CA SER A 118 11.06 -28.62 -1.37
C SER A 118 10.29 -28.85 -0.08
N GLU A 119 9.43 -27.89 0.31
CA GLU A 119 8.61 -28.01 1.52
C GLU A 119 7.46 -29.02 1.31
N ILE A 120 6.86 -29.03 0.11
CA ILE A 120 5.82 -29.99 -0.26
C ILE A 120 6.39 -31.41 -0.31
N ASP A 121 7.59 -31.57 -0.88
CA ASP A 121 8.25 -32.86 -0.99
C ASP A 121 8.64 -33.42 0.40
N ALA A 122 9.01 -32.52 1.32
CA ALA A 122 9.36 -32.89 2.70
C ALA A 122 8.14 -33.24 3.57
N ASN A 123 6.97 -32.67 3.28
CA ASN A 123 5.76 -32.87 4.08
C ASN A 123 4.56 -33.26 3.23
N LYS A 124 4.27 -34.53 3.16
CA LYS A 124 3.16 -35.10 2.35
C LYS A 124 1.76 -34.62 2.75
N ASN A 125 1.61 -34.00 3.92
CA ASN A 125 0.33 -33.43 4.37
C ASN A 125 0.18 -31.96 3.94
N MET A 126 1.19 -31.37 3.30
CA MET A 126 1.13 -30.00 2.80
C MET A 126 0.42 -29.95 1.46
N VAL A 127 -0.51 -29.03 1.33
CA VAL A 127 -1.27 -28.81 0.09
C VAL A 127 -0.84 -27.47 -0.50
N GLN A 128 -0.51 -27.47 -1.77
CA GLN A 128 -0.11 -26.28 -2.50
C GLN A 128 -1.24 -25.24 -2.55
N ASN A 129 -0.86 -23.96 -2.43
CA ASN A 129 -1.76 -22.84 -2.71
C ASN A 129 -2.22 -22.92 -4.18
N LYS A 130 -3.47 -22.53 -4.43
CA LYS A 130 -3.91 -22.29 -5.80
C LYS A 130 -3.17 -21.09 -6.37
N TYR A 131 -2.58 -21.20 -7.53
CA TYR A 131 -1.91 -20.13 -8.28
C TYR A 131 -2.03 -20.33 -9.79
#